data_c045fd711ff132f658b9559678e5ece0
#
_entry.id   c045fd711ff132f658b9559678e5ece0
#
_cell.length_a   1.000
_cell.length_b   1.000
_cell.length_c   1.000
_cell.angle_alpha   90.00
_cell.angle_beta   90.00
_cell.angle_gamma   90.00
#
_symmetry.space_group_name_H-M   'P 1'
#
loop_
_entity.id
_entity.type
_entity.pdbx_description
1 polymer ?
#
loop_
_entity_poly.entity_id
_entity_poly.type
_entity_poly.pdbx_seq_one_letter_code
_entity_poly.pdbx_strand_id
1 'polypeptide(L)'
;KMSGAAKGAERWVELSIFETTEQCFGELKKKGFQIFVADLQDDSYTPETVPIDQPVAIVMGTELVGVSDTAKSLADGSVMVPMYGLTQSLNVSVASACLLQRLSTRMREQGVGDLSDNDKEGLLQSWLDREANEKEHRNNRRKLGQ
;
A
#
# COMPACT_ATOMS: atom_id res chain seq x y z
N LYS A 1 2.18 -17.69 -1.02
CA LYS A 1 1.66 -17.88 0.36
C LYS A 1 2.24 -16.76 1.20
N MET A 2 1.42 -15.80 1.58
CA MET A 2 1.83 -14.78 2.56
C MET A 2 2.09 -15.45 3.90
N SER A 3 3.12 -15.02 4.61
CA SER A 3 3.57 -15.66 5.86
C SER A 3 2.51 -15.52 6.95
N GLY A 4 2.43 -16.48 7.88
CA GLY A 4 1.46 -16.48 8.98
C GLY A 4 1.57 -15.33 9.98
N ALA A 5 2.46 -14.36 9.75
CA ALA A 5 2.63 -13.16 10.57
C ALA A 5 1.44 -12.18 10.47
N ALA A 6 0.73 -12.17 9.34
CA ALA A 6 -0.38 -11.23 9.10
C ALA A 6 -1.68 -11.61 9.84
N LYS A 7 -1.76 -12.82 10.44
CA LYS A 7 -2.92 -13.32 11.23
C LYS A 7 -4.29 -13.06 10.61
N GLY A 8 -4.39 -13.11 9.28
CA GLY A 8 -5.63 -12.86 8.54
C GLY A 8 -5.91 -11.40 8.19
N ALA A 9 -4.99 -10.46 8.50
CA ALA A 9 -5.15 -9.05 8.12
C ALA A 9 -5.17 -8.86 6.60
N GLU A 10 -4.53 -9.75 5.84
CA GLU A 10 -4.55 -9.77 4.38
C GLU A 10 -5.96 -9.87 3.77
N ARG A 11 -6.94 -10.32 4.54
CA ARG A 11 -8.34 -10.42 4.08
C ARG A 11 -9.01 -9.08 3.89
N TRP A 12 -8.53 -8.08 4.62
CA TRP A 12 -9.12 -6.74 4.65
C TRP A 12 -8.44 -5.77 3.68
N VAL A 13 -7.46 -6.26 2.92
CA VAL A 13 -6.72 -5.49 1.93
C VAL A 13 -7.02 -6.03 0.53
N GLU A 14 -7.28 -5.16 -0.42
CA GLU A 14 -7.39 -5.53 -1.82
C GLU A 14 -5.99 -5.68 -2.42
N LEU A 15 -5.77 -6.81 -3.09
CA LEU A 15 -4.51 -7.11 -3.77
C LEU A 15 -4.74 -7.14 -5.28
N SER A 16 -4.03 -6.30 -6.00
CA SER A 16 -3.98 -6.32 -7.47
C SER A 16 -2.55 -6.65 -7.91
N ILE A 17 -2.43 -7.52 -8.91
CA ILE A 17 -1.15 -7.95 -9.47
C ILE A 17 -1.05 -7.42 -10.89
N PHE A 18 0.07 -6.80 -11.23
CA PHE A 18 0.37 -6.27 -12.54
C PHE A 18 1.65 -6.89 -13.08
N GLU A 19 1.74 -7.04 -14.39
CA GLU A 19 2.93 -7.61 -15.04
C GLU A 19 4.07 -6.59 -15.12
N THR A 20 3.74 -5.29 -15.24
CA THR A 20 4.73 -4.22 -15.35
C THR A 20 4.39 -3.03 -14.45
N THR A 21 5.41 -2.24 -14.15
CA THR A 21 5.28 -0.98 -13.39
C THR A 21 4.38 0.02 -14.12
N GLU A 22 4.51 0.11 -15.44
CA GLU A 22 3.74 1.02 -16.27
C GLU A 22 2.24 0.72 -16.21
N GLN A 23 1.86 -0.56 -16.24
CA GLN A 23 0.47 -0.99 -16.09
C GLN A 23 -0.07 -0.61 -14.71
N CYS A 24 0.69 -0.90 -13.66
CA CYS A 24 0.31 -0.56 -12.29
C CYS A 24 0.10 0.96 -12.13
N PHE A 25 1.07 1.76 -12.56
CA PHE A 25 1.02 3.22 -12.43
C PHE A 25 -0.08 3.82 -13.31
N GLY A 26 -0.29 3.28 -14.52
CA GLY A 26 -1.38 3.69 -15.38
C GLY A 26 -2.76 3.51 -14.73
N GLU A 27 -2.99 2.39 -14.04
CA GLU A 27 -4.24 2.16 -13.31
C GLU A 27 -4.37 3.07 -12.06
N LEU A 28 -3.28 3.31 -11.34
CA LEU A 28 -3.29 4.23 -10.21
C LEU A 28 -3.59 5.67 -10.66
N LYS A 29 -2.95 6.14 -11.73
CA LYS A 29 -3.19 7.49 -12.29
C LYS A 29 -4.62 7.66 -12.81
N LYS A 30 -5.21 6.64 -13.46
CA LYS A 30 -6.64 6.67 -13.85
C LYS A 30 -7.59 6.83 -12.66
N LYS A 31 -7.20 6.31 -11.49
CA LYS A 31 -7.95 6.45 -10.23
C LYS A 31 -7.62 7.74 -9.47
N GLY A 32 -6.81 8.63 -10.03
CA GLY A 32 -6.44 9.91 -9.43
C GLY A 32 -5.39 9.84 -8.33
N PHE A 33 -4.62 8.74 -8.24
CA PHE A 33 -3.53 8.65 -7.27
C PHE A 33 -2.32 9.49 -7.67
N GLN A 34 -1.75 10.19 -6.70
CA GLN A 34 -0.37 10.65 -6.74
C GLN A 34 0.57 9.51 -6.30
N ILE A 35 1.64 9.30 -7.04
CA ILE A 35 2.55 8.16 -6.86
C ILE A 35 3.90 8.65 -6.37
N PHE A 36 4.30 8.25 -5.17
CA PHE A 36 5.59 8.58 -4.59
C PHE A 36 6.42 7.33 -4.40
N VAL A 37 7.67 7.35 -4.85
CA VAL A 37 8.63 6.27 -4.62
C VAL A 37 9.35 6.48 -3.29
N ALA A 38 9.50 5.41 -2.51
CA ALA A 38 10.30 5.45 -1.29
C ALA A 38 11.79 5.39 -1.66
N ASP A 39 12.42 6.55 -1.75
CA ASP A 39 13.82 6.71 -2.16
C ASP A 39 14.48 7.87 -1.42
N LEU A 40 15.81 7.81 -1.25
CA LEU A 40 16.59 8.83 -0.60
C LEU A 40 17.18 9.76 -1.65
N GLN A 41 16.48 10.86 -1.94
CA GLN A 41 16.92 11.92 -2.83
C GLN A 41 16.91 13.25 -2.09
N ASP A 42 17.72 14.20 -2.52
CA ASP A 42 17.87 15.50 -1.85
C ASP A 42 16.55 16.31 -1.84
N ASP A 43 15.69 16.10 -2.82
CA ASP A 43 14.40 16.75 -2.99
C ASP A 43 13.19 15.87 -2.55
N SER A 44 13.46 14.74 -1.88
CA SER A 44 12.41 13.86 -1.39
C SER A 44 11.53 14.56 -0.36
N TYR A 45 10.23 14.36 -0.49
CA TYR A 45 9.28 14.68 0.57
C TYR A 45 9.56 13.86 1.82
N THR A 46 9.14 14.39 2.95
CA THR A 46 9.03 13.61 4.21
C THR A 46 7.56 13.19 4.39
N PRO A 47 7.26 12.25 5.31
CA PRO A 47 5.86 11.93 5.64
C PRO A 47 5.04 13.14 6.07
N GLU A 48 5.69 14.20 6.56
CA GLU A 48 5.08 15.46 6.98
C GLU A 48 4.76 16.40 5.81
N THR A 49 5.51 16.31 4.71
CA THR A 49 5.44 17.29 3.61
C THR A 49 4.82 16.73 2.33
N VAL A 50 4.72 15.41 2.19
CA VAL A 50 4.08 14.78 1.03
C VAL A 50 2.65 15.33 0.87
N PRO A 51 2.23 15.74 -0.34
CA PRO A 51 0.85 16.16 -0.61
C PRO A 51 -0.14 15.04 -0.28
N ILE A 52 -1.28 15.36 0.33
CA ILE A 52 -2.36 14.42 0.69
C ILE A 52 -3.74 14.93 0.30
N ASP A 53 -3.80 15.88 -0.60
CA ASP A 53 -5.03 16.45 -1.19
C ASP A 53 -5.67 15.50 -2.22
N GLN A 54 -4.93 14.51 -2.70
CA GLN A 54 -5.38 13.41 -3.55
C GLN A 54 -5.01 12.06 -2.93
N PRO A 55 -5.60 10.95 -3.39
CA PRO A 55 -5.17 9.62 -2.97
C PRO A 55 -3.68 9.41 -3.24
N VAL A 56 -2.97 8.85 -2.26
CA VAL A 56 -1.51 8.66 -2.31
C VAL A 56 -1.17 7.18 -2.45
N ALA A 57 -0.30 6.86 -3.40
CA ALA A 57 0.32 5.55 -3.54
C ALA A 57 1.81 5.65 -3.19
N ILE A 58 2.26 4.81 -2.27
CA ILE A 58 3.68 4.70 -1.92
C ILE A 58 4.27 3.44 -2.55
N VAL A 59 5.32 3.62 -3.33
CA VAL A 59 6.03 2.54 -4.01
C VAL A 59 7.28 2.18 -3.23
N MET A 60 7.33 0.97 -2.73
CA MET A 60 8.49 0.44 -2.00
C MET A 60 9.37 -0.34 -2.96
N GLY A 61 10.68 -0.15 -2.84
CA GLY A 61 11.66 -0.92 -3.58
C GLY A 61 11.97 -2.28 -2.94
N THR A 62 12.80 -3.07 -3.60
CA THR A 62 13.37 -4.29 -3.03
C THR A 62 14.53 -3.95 -2.09
N GLU A 63 14.85 -4.84 -1.15
CA GLU A 63 15.96 -4.63 -0.21
C GLU A 63 17.34 -4.54 -0.90
N LEU A 64 17.51 -5.23 -2.03
CA LEU A 64 18.80 -5.31 -2.73
C LEU A 64 19.02 -4.19 -3.74
N VAL A 65 17.99 -3.79 -4.46
CA VAL A 65 18.11 -2.88 -5.62
C VAL A 65 17.38 -1.56 -5.38
N GLY A 66 16.52 -1.51 -4.37
CA GLY A 66 15.65 -0.35 -4.14
C GLY A 66 14.53 -0.25 -5.18
N VAL A 67 14.12 0.96 -5.49
CA VAL A 67 13.10 1.26 -6.50
C VAL A 67 13.73 1.28 -7.88
N SER A 68 13.06 0.70 -8.89
CA SER A 68 13.57 0.67 -10.27
C SER A 68 13.57 2.06 -10.90
N ASP A 69 14.48 2.28 -11.88
CA ASP A 69 14.56 3.54 -12.62
C ASP A 69 13.26 3.85 -13.36
N THR A 70 12.58 2.84 -13.88
CA THR A 70 11.25 2.97 -14.48
C THR A 70 10.24 3.55 -13.48
N ALA A 71 10.20 3.01 -12.25
CA ALA A 71 9.29 3.53 -11.24
C ALA A 71 9.64 4.96 -10.84
N LYS A 72 10.93 5.28 -10.69
CA LYS A 72 11.41 6.65 -10.39
C LYS A 72 11.00 7.64 -11.49
N SER A 73 11.16 7.26 -12.75
CA SER A 73 10.85 8.15 -13.89
C SER A 73 9.36 8.41 -14.12
N LEU A 74 8.49 7.49 -13.67
CA LEU A 74 7.05 7.58 -13.85
C LEU A 74 6.30 8.12 -12.62
N ALA A 75 6.97 8.18 -11.47
CA ALA A 75 6.41 8.69 -10.23
C ALA A 75 6.24 10.22 -10.26
N ASP A 76 5.36 10.73 -9.42
CA ASP A 76 5.13 12.16 -9.25
C ASP A 76 6.14 12.81 -8.29
N GLY A 77 6.92 11.99 -7.58
CA GLY A 77 8.00 12.41 -6.68
C GLY A 77 8.54 11.27 -5.84
N SER A 78 9.40 11.62 -4.90
CA SER A 78 9.98 10.69 -3.94
C SER A 78 9.62 11.07 -2.50
N VAL A 79 9.58 10.08 -1.62
CA VAL A 79 9.35 10.26 -0.18
C VAL A 79 10.38 9.46 0.60
N MET A 80 10.93 10.06 1.65
CA MET A 80 11.88 9.39 2.54
C MET A 80 11.45 9.48 3.99
N VAL A 81 11.83 8.49 4.79
CA VAL A 81 11.81 8.59 6.25
C VAL A 81 13.12 9.25 6.66
N PRO A 82 13.11 10.44 7.30
CA PRO A 82 14.34 11.10 7.71
C PRO A 82 15.15 10.22 8.67
N MET A 83 16.43 10.06 8.38
CA MET A 83 17.37 9.27 9.16
C MET A 83 18.40 10.17 9.84
N TYR A 84 18.62 9.93 11.11
CA TYR A 84 19.62 10.65 11.90
C TYR A 84 20.65 9.65 12.43
N GLY A 85 21.86 9.66 11.90
CA GLY A 85 22.94 8.79 12.34
C GLY A 85 23.70 8.13 11.20
N LEU A 86 24.38 7.02 11.48
CA LEU A 86 25.29 6.36 10.54
C LEU A 86 24.61 5.41 9.56
N THR A 87 23.39 4.97 9.86
CA THR A 87 22.64 4.08 8.98
C THR A 87 21.94 4.87 7.88
N GLN A 88 22.09 4.39 6.63
CA GLN A 88 21.54 5.06 5.46
C GLN A 88 20.13 4.59 5.07
N SER A 89 19.67 3.46 5.60
CA SER A 89 18.36 2.91 5.25
C SER A 89 17.73 2.12 6.39
N LEU A 90 16.40 2.01 6.35
CA LEU A 90 15.59 1.11 7.17
C LEU A 90 15.26 -0.16 6.39
N ASN A 91 14.98 -1.24 7.10
CA ASN A 91 14.31 -2.39 6.51
C ASN A 91 13.01 -1.93 5.81
N VAL A 92 12.70 -2.51 4.66
CA VAL A 92 11.56 -2.09 3.82
C VAL A 92 10.22 -2.14 4.55
N SER A 93 10.00 -3.16 5.40
CA SER A 93 8.76 -3.28 6.18
C SER A 93 8.67 -2.20 7.26
N VAL A 94 9.80 -1.83 7.87
CA VAL A 94 9.87 -0.76 8.87
C VAL A 94 9.62 0.59 8.21
N ALA A 95 10.28 0.87 7.08
CA ALA A 95 10.06 2.09 6.31
C ALA A 95 8.60 2.22 5.88
N SER A 96 7.99 1.14 5.36
CA SER A 96 6.57 1.10 4.99
C SER A 96 5.66 1.41 6.17
N ALA A 97 5.92 0.82 7.34
CA ALA A 97 5.13 1.05 8.54
C ALA A 97 5.23 2.51 9.00
N CYS A 98 6.42 3.10 9.00
CA CYS A 98 6.64 4.51 9.37
C CYS A 98 5.88 5.46 8.42
N LEU A 99 6.00 5.24 7.10
CA LEU A 99 5.33 6.05 6.10
C LEU A 99 3.81 5.95 6.23
N LEU A 100 3.26 4.72 6.24
CA LEU A 100 1.82 4.49 6.32
C LEU A 100 1.22 5.02 7.62
N GLN A 101 1.87 4.77 8.75
CA GLN A 101 1.39 5.27 10.05
C GLN A 101 1.31 6.79 10.05
N ARG A 102 2.37 7.46 9.61
CA ARG A 102 2.42 8.92 9.65
C ARG A 102 1.48 9.59 8.67
N LEU A 103 1.43 9.09 7.43
CA LEU A 103 0.51 9.57 6.41
C LEU A 103 -0.96 9.37 6.83
N SER A 104 -1.31 8.17 7.29
CA SER A 104 -2.69 7.90 7.73
C SER A 104 -3.11 8.76 8.94
N THR A 105 -2.18 9.08 9.83
CA THR A 105 -2.45 10.01 10.95
C THR A 105 -2.73 11.41 10.43
N ARG A 106 -1.87 11.96 9.56
CA ARG A 106 -2.08 13.27 8.95
C ARG A 106 -3.39 13.36 8.18
N MET A 107 -3.70 12.33 7.38
CA MET A 107 -4.96 12.29 6.63
C MET A 107 -6.18 12.37 7.54
N ARG A 108 -6.19 11.63 8.65
CA ARG A 108 -7.26 11.69 9.66
C ARG A 108 -7.33 13.05 10.36
N GLU A 109 -6.19 13.62 10.76
CA GLU A 109 -6.12 14.95 11.39
C GLU A 109 -6.66 16.06 10.47
N GLN A 110 -6.50 15.90 9.15
CA GLN A 110 -7.00 16.85 8.14
C GLN A 110 -8.39 16.49 7.61
N GLY A 111 -8.99 15.39 8.05
CA GLY A 111 -10.29 14.92 7.58
C GLY A 111 -10.32 14.54 6.09
N VAL A 112 -9.17 14.05 5.56
CA VAL A 112 -9.04 13.62 4.17
C VAL A 112 -8.79 12.12 4.07
N GLY A 113 -9.08 11.53 2.92
CA GLY A 113 -8.83 10.12 2.64
C GLY A 113 -9.90 9.15 3.16
N ASP A 114 -11.00 9.64 3.71
CA ASP A 114 -12.13 8.80 4.05
C ASP A 114 -12.82 8.30 2.78
N LEU A 115 -13.18 7.02 2.78
CA LEU A 115 -13.97 6.43 1.71
C LEU A 115 -15.37 7.06 1.67
N SER A 116 -15.91 7.26 0.46
CA SER A 116 -17.32 7.60 0.31
C SER A 116 -18.22 6.48 0.88
N ASP A 117 -19.46 6.80 1.22
CA ASP A 117 -20.39 5.78 1.77
C ASP A 117 -20.65 4.67 0.74
N ASN A 118 -20.69 4.99 -0.55
CA ASN A 118 -20.82 4.00 -1.61
C ASN A 118 -19.59 3.08 -1.70
N ASP A 119 -18.37 3.62 -1.54
CA ASP A 119 -17.14 2.80 -1.54
C ASP A 119 -17.05 1.92 -0.31
N LYS A 120 -17.49 2.42 0.86
CA LYS A 120 -17.59 1.64 2.11
C LYS A 120 -18.55 0.47 1.95
N GLU A 121 -19.71 0.69 1.35
CA GLU A 121 -20.71 -0.35 1.11
C GLU A 121 -20.20 -1.42 0.14
N GLY A 122 -19.59 -0.99 -0.98
CA GLY A 122 -18.96 -1.89 -1.95
C GLY A 122 -17.84 -2.73 -1.34
N LEU A 123 -16.98 -2.10 -0.52
CA LEU A 123 -15.90 -2.79 0.19
C LEU A 123 -16.44 -3.80 1.21
N LEU A 124 -17.45 -3.41 2.00
CA LEU A 124 -18.10 -4.30 2.96
C LEU A 124 -18.69 -5.53 2.27
N GLN A 125 -19.39 -5.34 1.15
CA GLN A 125 -19.94 -6.45 0.38
C GLN A 125 -18.85 -7.40 -0.12
N SER A 126 -17.75 -6.86 -0.65
CA SER A 126 -16.62 -7.67 -1.11
C SER A 126 -16.00 -8.53 0.01
N TRP A 127 -15.95 -8.01 1.23
CA TRP A 127 -15.46 -8.74 2.40
C TRP A 127 -16.43 -9.85 2.83
N LEU A 128 -17.73 -9.58 2.83
CA LEU A 128 -18.76 -10.57 3.16
C LEU A 128 -18.75 -11.74 2.17
N ASP A 129 -18.61 -11.45 0.89
CA ASP A 129 -18.53 -12.47 -0.17
C ASP A 129 -17.28 -13.35 -0.01
N ARG A 130 -16.13 -12.76 0.31
CA ARG A 130 -14.88 -13.52 0.62
C ARG A 130 -15.08 -14.44 1.82
N GLU A 131 -15.69 -13.95 2.88
CA GLU A 131 -15.94 -14.76 4.09
C GLU A 131 -16.91 -15.92 3.83
N ALA A 132 -17.96 -15.69 3.04
CA ALA A 132 -18.90 -16.72 2.64
C ALA A 132 -18.23 -17.83 1.83
N ASN A 133 -17.43 -17.46 0.83
CA ASN A 133 -16.67 -18.39 -0.01
C ASN A 133 -15.66 -19.23 0.81
N GLU A 134 -14.97 -18.64 1.78
CA GLU A 134 -14.05 -19.38 2.64
C GLU A 134 -14.75 -20.35 3.59
N LYS A 135 -15.94 -19.98 4.10
CA LYS A 135 -16.75 -20.88 4.93
C LYS A 135 -17.21 -22.08 4.12
N GLU A 136 -17.64 -21.88 2.88
CA GLU A 136 -18.03 -22.94 1.97
C GLU A 136 -16.87 -23.88 1.66
N HIS A 137 -15.69 -23.35 1.31
CA HIS A 137 -14.50 -24.15 1.07
C HIS A 137 -14.07 -24.97 2.29
N ARG A 138 -14.14 -24.39 3.50
CA ARG A 138 -13.85 -25.12 4.75
C ARG A 138 -14.83 -26.26 5.01
N ASN A 139 -16.12 -26.03 4.76
CA ASN A 139 -17.16 -27.04 4.92
C ASN A 139 -17.01 -28.19 3.93
N ASN A 140 -16.67 -27.88 2.67
CA ASN A 140 -16.43 -28.88 1.63
C ASN A 140 -15.21 -29.74 1.93
N ARG A 141 -14.10 -29.17 2.42
CA ARG A 141 -12.91 -29.93 2.86
C ARG A 141 -13.24 -30.87 4.03
N ARG A 142 -14.03 -30.42 5.02
CA ARG A 142 -14.45 -31.26 6.15
C ARG A 142 -15.32 -32.42 5.70
N LYS A 143 -16.19 -32.25 4.68
CA LYS A 143 -17.03 -33.32 4.12
C LYS A 143 -16.23 -34.35 3.31
N LEU A 144 -15.09 -33.94 2.73
CA LEU A 144 -14.19 -34.80 1.93
C LEU A 144 -13.12 -35.51 2.77
N GLY A 145 -13.11 -35.35 4.11
CA GLY A 145 -12.21 -36.05 5.02
C GLY A 145 -10.73 -35.65 4.92
N GLN A 146 -10.45 -34.42 4.43
CA GLN A 146 -9.11 -33.85 4.36
C GLN A 146 -8.88 -32.77 5.41
#